data_b2807c1213ed11f3920322a5a75b77a6
#
_entry.id   b2807c1213ed11f3920322a5a75b77a6
#
_cell.length_a   1.000
_cell.length_b   1.000
_cell.length_c   1.000
_cell.angle_alpha   90.00
_cell.angle_beta   90.00
_cell.angle_gamma   90.00
#
_symmetry.space_group_name_H-M   'P 1'
#
loop_
_entity.id
_entity.type
_entity.pdbx_description
1 polymer ?
#
loop_
_entity_poly.entity_id
_entity_poly.type
_entity_poly.pdbx_seq_one_letter_code
_entity_poly.pdbx_strand_id
1 'polypeptide(L)'
;MNSNVIEKIRAALGEARVLEGEAIGADFCHDEYPGGNFVPDAVVEAGSIEDVSAVLKICNESEVPVTVRGAGTGQVGGSVPIKGGIVLSVKSMDKILEFNETERTLRVQPGVLLQDVKAEADKHGLYYPPDPGEKTSTIGGNAATDAGGPCAAKYGSTRSYIADGVAVAADGSVKLLKDMQDVIGSEGTLGVICELTLRLVDKPKADAILLLPFMDTESCIKAAEAVLGMDCAPAAAEYIDTDMVEFSGKVTGNPVFPIEMDGERVAATLMAVLEGEDDDLVMEQMEAIAEMAEELECLDILVGDTTTMKRDMWAAHDAFHTSMESGANNSFEYNITVPAKNIAEMVEWVKEAAAKRGMKAMAYAHVGTGGMHIHVAFDGDRDEFKSLLTEFTPIVYEKCTVLGGDIRGEYGIGYAKAPFLGESRRSSFRSAKSELDPKNILNPGKVAD
;
A
#
# COMPACT_ATOMS: atom_id res chain seq x y z
N MET A 1 -28.03 16.79 -5.26
CA MET A 1 -27.03 17.83 -5.55
C MET A 1 -27.64 18.93 -6.43
N ASN A 2 -27.07 20.09 -6.39
CA ASN A 2 -27.56 21.21 -7.19
C ASN A 2 -27.16 21.00 -8.66
N SER A 3 -28.10 20.71 -9.58
CA SER A 3 -27.84 20.55 -11.02
C SER A 3 -27.00 21.69 -11.61
N ASN A 4 -27.05 22.88 -10.99
CA ASN A 4 -26.23 24.03 -11.35
C ASN A 4 -24.71 23.83 -11.22
N VAL A 5 -24.23 22.98 -10.27
CA VAL A 5 -22.78 22.73 -10.08
C VAL A 5 -22.26 21.86 -11.22
N ILE A 6 -22.98 20.80 -11.56
CA ILE A 6 -22.62 19.91 -12.67
C ILE A 6 -22.62 20.67 -14.00
N GLU A 7 -23.64 21.52 -14.24
CA GLU A 7 -23.69 22.36 -15.43
C GLU A 7 -22.50 23.33 -15.54
N LYS A 8 -22.06 23.92 -14.41
CA LYS A 8 -20.87 24.78 -14.40
C LYS A 8 -19.61 23.98 -14.74
N ILE A 9 -19.47 22.74 -14.22
CA ILE A 9 -18.34 21.86 -14.52
C ILE A 9 -18.35 21.47 -16.01
N ARG A 10 -19.52 21.12 -16.55
CA ARG A 10 -19.68 20.85 -18.00
C ARG A 10 -19.28 22.03 -18.87
N ALA A 11 -19.73 23.23 -18.48
CA ALA A 11 -19.37 24.44 -19.22
C ALA A 11 -17.87 24.73 -19.21
N ALA A 12 -17.17 24.33 -18.12
CA ALA A 12 -15.73 24.54 -17.98
C ALA A 12 -14.89 23.46 -18.72
N LEU A 13 -15.29 22.19 -18.63
CA LEU A 13 -14.48 21.06 -19.09
C LEU A 13 -14.98 20.42 -20.41
N GLY A 14 -16.26 20.65 -20.76
CA GLY A 14 -16.93 19.98 -21.88
C GLY A 14 -17.75 18.76 -21.46
N GLU A 15 -18.79 18.47 -22.24
CA GLU A 15 -19.79 17.43 -21.95
C GLU A 15 -19.20 16.03 -21.77
N ALA A 16 -18.23 15.66 -22.64
CA ALA A 16 -17.65 14.32 -22.66
C ALA A 16 -16.83 13.95 -21.41
N ARG A 17 -16.51 14.91 -20.55
CA ARG A 17 -15.71 14.70 -19.32
C ARG A 17 -16.54 14.55 -18.06
N VAL A 18 -17.87 14.63 -18.16
CA VAL A 18 -18.77 14.57 -16.99
C VAL A 18 -19.77 13.44 -17.19
N LEU A 19 -19.68 12.41 -16.34
CA LEU A 19 -20.56 11.25 -16.34
C LEU A 19 -21.60 11.39 -15.21
N GLU A 20 -22.88 11.11 -15.53
CA GLU A 20 -24.00 11.11 -14.59
C GLU A 20 -24.92 9.92 -14.79
N GLY A 21 -25.66 9.56 -13.76
CA GLY A 21 -26.68 8.52 -13.79
C GLY A 21 -26.13 7.18 -14.27
N GLU A 22 -26.72 6.61 -15.32
CA GLU A 22 -26.33 5.31 -15.88
C GLU A 22 -24.96 5.32 -16.57
N ALA A 23 -24.40 6.49 -16.89
CA ALA A 23 -23.06 6.61 -17.46
C ALA A 23 -21.95 6.43 -16.41
N ILE A 24 -22.27 6.46 -15.12
CA ILE A 24 -21.31 6.19 -14.04
C ILE A 24 -21.02 4.69 -13.99
N GLY A 25 -19.80 4.28 -14.30
CA GLY A 25 -19.37 2.90 -14.13
C GLY A 25 -19.37 2.46 -12.68
N ALA A 26 -19.65 1.20 -12.43
CA ALA A 26 -19.69 0.64 -11.09
C ALA A 26 -18.36 0.79 -10.34
N ASP A 27 -17.23 0.76 -11.07
CA ASP A 27 -15.88 0.96 -10.57
C ASP A 27 -15.66 2.30 -9.88
N PHE A 28 -16.43 3.34 -10.21
CA PHE A 28 -16.37 4.62 -9.49
C PHE A 28 -17.11 4.63 -8.15
N CYS A 29 -17.84 3.56 -7.83
CA CYS A 29 -18.68 3.46 -6.62
C CYS A 29 -18.02 2.72 -5.47
N HIS A 30 -16.89 2.04 -5.71
CA HIS A 30 -16.12 1.27 -4.73
C HIS A 30 -14.63 1.36 -5.03
N ASP A 31 -13.79 0.95 -4.11
CA ASP A 31 -12.39 0.57 -4.31
C ASP A 31 -12.24 -0.91 -3.91
N GLU A 32 -11.03 -1.41 -3.67
CA GLU A 32 -10.83 -2.82 -3.30
C GLU A 32 -11.21 -3.11 -1.84
N TYR A 33 -11.58 -2.09 -1.05
CA TYR A 33 -12.11 -2.32 0.29
C TYR A 33 -13.54 -2.86 0.23
N PRO A 34 -13.85 -4.00 0.88
CA PRO A 34 -15.16 -4.64 0.81
C PRO A 34 -16.26 -3.93 1.63
N GLY A 35 -16.09 -2.66 1.94
CA GLY A 35 -16.92 -1.88 2.86
C GLY A 35 -18.20 -1.29 2.30
N GLY A 36 -18.47 -1.42 1.01
CA GLY A 36 -19.73 -0.95 0.43
C GLY A 36 -19.60 -0.24 -0.91
N ASN A 37 -20.76 0.09 -1.45
CA ASN A 37 -20.92 0.70 -2.76
C ASN A 37 -21.59 2.08 -2.58
N PHE A 38 -20.92 3.14 -3.03
CA PHE A 38 -21.36 4.52 -2.85
C PHE A 38 -21.43 5.23 -4.19
N VAL A 39 -22.63 5.58 -4.63
CA VAL A 39 -22.83 6.21 -5.94
C VAL A 39 -22.56 7.71 -5.82
N PRO A 40 -21.63 8.30 -6.60
CA PRO A 40 -21.43 9.74 -6.66
C PRO A 40 -22.58 10.42 -7.42
N ASP A 41 -22.73 11.73 -7.27
CA ASP A 41 -23.67 12.51 -8.07
C ASP A 41 -23.18 12.67 -9.52
N ALA A 42 -21.87 12.81 -9.71
CA ALA A 42 -21.22 12.76 -11.02
C ALA A 42 -19.76 12.32 -10.90
N VAL A 43 -19.22 11.81 -12.00
CA VAL A 43 -17.78 11.56 -12.18
C VAL A 43 -17.24 12.61 -13.15
N VAL A 44 -16.12 13.22 -12.82
CA VAL A 44 -15.41 14.17 -13.67
C VAL A 44 -14.03 13.63 -14.00
N GLU A 45 -13.75 13.44 -15.28
CA GLU A 45 -12.46 12.96 -15.77
C GLU A 45 -11.57 14.17 -16.13
N ALA A 46 -10.65 14.52 -15.24
CA ALA A 46 -9.68 15.60 -15.49
C ALA A 46 -8.57 15.12 -16.43
N GLY A 47 -8.18 15.96 -17.37
CA GLY A 47 -7.07 15.71 -18.31
C GLY A 47 -5.91 16.69 -18.14
N SER A 48 -6.07 17.70 -17.28
CA SER A 48 -5.06 18.75 -17.04
C SER A 48 -5.15 19.32 -15.63
N ILE A 49 -4.12 20.07 -15.23
CA ILE A 49 -4.08 20.82 -13.97
C ILE A 49 -5.21 21.86 -13.94
N GLU A 50 -5.48 22.49 -15.06
CA GLU A 50 -6.52 23.50 -15.24
C GLU A 50 -7.91 22.89 -15.01
N ASP A 51 -8.16 21.67 -15.49
CA ASP A 51 -9.41 20.94 -15.24
C ASP A 51 -9.62 20.72 -13.74
N VAL A 52 -8.59 20.18 -13.06
CA VAL A 52 -8.62 19.96 -11.60
C VAL A 52 -8.89 21.26 -10.85
N SER A 53 -8.18 22.33 -11.20
CA SER A 53 -8.32 23.65 -10.62
C SER A 53 -9.76 24.20 -10.79
N ALA A 54 -10.31 24.10 -12.00
CA ALA A 54 -11.66 24.56 -12.30
C ALA A 54 -12.74 23.79 -11.50
N VAL A 55 -12.62 22.45 -11.43
CA VAL A 55 -13.54 21.59 -10.68
C VAL A 55 -13.50 21.94 -9.19
N LEU A 56 -12.30 22.00 -8.60
CA LEU A 56 -12.15 22.30 -7.17
C LEU A 56 -12.68 23.69 -6.83
N LYS A 57 -12.40 24.69 -7.65
CA LYS A 57 -12.92 26.04 -7.47
C LYS A 57 -14.46 26.06 -7.46
N ILE A 58 -15.09 25.42 -8.45
CA ILE A 58 -16.56 25.34 -8.56
C ILE A 58 -17.15 24.60 -7.34
N CYS A 59 -16.56 23.47 -6.95
CA CYS A 59 -17.00 22.69 -5.81
C CYS A 59 -16.78 23.42 -4.48
N ASN A 60 -15.67 24.12 -4.31
CA ASN A 60 -15.38 24.92 -3.13
C ASN A 60 -16.36 26.08 -2.97
N GLU A 61 -16.65 26.82 -4.04
CA GLU A 61 -17.66 27.90 -4.01
C GLU A 61 -19.06 27.41 -3.61
N SER A 62 -19.36 26.13 -3.96
CA SER A 62 -20.69 25.52 -3.77
C SER A 62 -20.76 24.56 -2.59
N GLU A 63 -19.64 24.35 -1.88
CA GLU A 63 -19.47 23.41 -0.75
C GLU A 63 -19.89 21.98 -1.12
N VAL A 64 -19.54 21.54 -2.34
CA VAL A 64 -19.85 20.20 -2.84
C VAL A 64 -18.68 19.26 -2.55
N PRO A 65 -18.91 18.07 -1.93
CA PRO A 65 -17.88 17.07 -1.69
C PRO A 65 -17.18 16.62 -2.97
N VAL A 66 -15.85 16.46 -2.88
CA VAL A 66 -15.02 15.94 -3.97
C VAL A 66 -14.20 14.74 -3.44
N THR A 67 -14.37 13.60 -4.08
CA THR A 67 -13.53 12.43 -3.86
C THR A 67 -12.53 12.30 -4.98
N VAL A 68 -11.23 12.38 -4.66
CA VAL A 68 -10.15 12.22 -5.64
C VAL A 68 -9.91 10.73 -5.91
N ARG A 69 -9.76 10.37 -7.19
CA ARG A 69 -9.57 8.98 -7.60
C ARG A 69 -8.49 8.83 -8.68
N GLY A 70 -7.53 7.93 -8.43
CA GLY A 70 -6.61 7.38 -9.41
C GLY A 70 -7.16 6.08 -10.01
N ALA A 71 -6.42 4.97 -9.90
CA ALA A 71 -6.87 3.64 -10.35
C ALA A 71 -7.99 3.05 -9.48
N GLY A 72 -8.10 3.43 -8.21
CA GLY A 72 -9.11 2.90 -7.29
C GLY A 72 -8.71 1.58 -6.62
N THR A 73 -7.43 1.23 -6.63
CA THR A 73 -6.85 0.01 -6.05
C THR A 73 -6.63 0.07 -4.53
N GLY A 74 -7.11 1.12 -3.86
CA GLY A 74 -6.97 1.28 -2.41
C GLY A 74 -7.86 0.33 -1.63
N GLN A 75 -7.40 -0.10 -0.43
CA GLN A 75 -8.09 -1.10 0.39
C GLN A 75 -8.61 -0.56 1.72
N VAL A 76 -8.89 0.74 1.80
CA VAL A 76 -9.42 1.38 3.01
C VAL A 76 -10.58 2.34 2.74
N GLY A 77 -11.12 2.34 1.52
CA GLY A 77 -12.19 3.25 1.11
C GLY A 77 -11.72 4.69 0.91
N GLY A 78 -10.44 4.89 0.63
CA GLY A 78 -9.84 6.22 0.43
C GLY A 78 -10.38 6.94 -0.81
N SER A 79 -10.70 6.22 -1.88
CA SER A 79 -11.17 6.77 -3.16
C SER A 79 -12.68 6.63 -3.41
N VAL A 80 -13.46 6.33 -2.36
CA VAL A 80 -14.91 6.07 -2.44
C VAL A 80 -15.72 7.27 -1.98
N PRO A 81 -16.79 7.72 -2.72
CA PRO A 81 -17.55 8.92 -2.41
C PRO A 81 -18.59 8.71 -1.31
N ILE A 82 -18.16 8.45 -0.07
CA ILE A 82 -19.05 8.14 1.08
C ILE A 82 -20.01 9.28 1.45
N LYS A 83 -19.76 10.50 0.97
CA LYS A 83 -20.62 11.68 1.16
C LYS A 83 -21.31 12.11 -0.15
N GLY A 84 -21.32 11.24 -1.18
CA GLY A 84 -21.79 11.63 -2.51
C GLY A 84 -20.90 12.70 -3.15
N GLY A 85 -21.47 13.63 -3.88
CA GLY A 85 -20.74 14.70 -4.55
C GLY A 85 -20.03 14.24 -5.83
N ILE A 86 -18.90 14.83 -6.12
CA ILE A 86 -18.12 14.61 -7.34
C ILE A 86 -16.99 13.59 -7.07
N VAL A 87 -16.89 12.57 -7.90
CA VAL A 87 -15.63 11.81 -8.05
C VAL A 87 -14.78 12.52 -9.10
N LEU A 88 -13.63 13.05 -8.68
CA LEU A 88 -12.66 13.68 -9.56
C LEU A 88 -11.58 12.64 -9.92
N SER A 89 -11.72 12.06 -11.11
CA SER A 89 -10.77 11.10 -11.65
C SER A 89 -9.58 11.81 -12.29
N VAL A 90 -8.38 11.49 -11.83
CA VAL A 90 -7.12 11.96 -12.43
C VAL A 90 -6.46 10.84 -13.27
N LYS A 91 -7.15 9.73 -13.50
CA LYS A 91 -6.63 8.57 -14.23
C LYS A 91 -6.21 8.89 -15.66
N SER A 92 -6.91 9.82 -16.33
CA SER A 92 -6.61 10.26 -17.70
C SER A 92 -5.42 11.25 -17.77
N MET A 93 -4.86 11.67 -16.64
CA MET A 93 -3.61 12.40 -16.57
C MET A 93 -2.46 11.38 -16.46
N ASP A 94 -2.17 10.68 -17.55
CA ASP A 94 -1.34 9.45 -17.59
C ASP A 94 -0.05 9.60 -18.41
N LYS A 95 0.42 10.84 -18.62
CA LYS A 95 1.61 11.09 -19.45
C LYS A 95 2.89 11.10 -18.62
N ILE A 96 3.92 10.43 -19.13
CA ILE A 96 5.31 10.69 -18.79
C ILE A 96 5.72 11.96 -19.54
N LEU A 97 6.08 13.01 -18.80
CA LEU A 97 6.27 14.34 -19.35
C LEU A 97 7.72 14.60 -19.77
N GLU A 98 8.68 14.12 -18.97
CA GLU A 98 10.09 14.39 -19.19
C GLU A 98 10.97 13.39 -18.45
N PHE A 99 12.05 12.94 -19.07
CA PHE A 99 13.17 12.31 -18.40
C PHE A 99 14.36 13.27 -18.42
N ASN A 100 14.94 13.54 -17.26
CA ASN A 100 16.15 14.34 -17.12
C ASN A 100 17.32 13.45 -16.73
N GLU A 101 18.21 13.21 -17.68
CA GLU A 101 19.38 12.33 -17.53
C GLU A 101 20.37 12.89 -16.49
N THR A 102 20.59 14.20 -16.48
CA THR A 102 21.54 14.86 -15.57
C THR A 102 21.10 14.78 -14.11
N GLU A 103 19.84 15.08 -13.86
CA GLU A 103 19.24 15.05 -12.52
C GLU A 103 18.75 13.66 -12.11
N ARG A 104 18.75 12.72 -13.04
CA ARG A 104 18.17 11.36 -12.88
C ARG A 104 16.75 11.42 -12.34
N THR A 105 15.91 12.20 -13.01
CA THR A 105 14.51 12.36 -12.60
C THR A 105 13.57 12.08 -13.74
N LEU A 106 12.36 11.62 -13.36
CA LEU A 106 11.25 11.38 -14.27
C LEU A 106 10.06 12.24 -13.84
N ARG A 107 9.62 13.16 -14.72
CA ARG A 107 8.45 13.99 -14.47
C ARG A 107 7.22 13.36 -15.09
N VAL A 108 6.19 13.14 -14.26
CA VAL A 108 5.00 12.34 -14.62
C VAL A 108 3.72 12.99 -14.14
N GLN A 109 2.62 12.69 -14.81
CA GLN A 109 1.26 12.98 -14.36
C GLN A 109 0.77 11.93 -13.35
N PRO A 110 -0.20 12.23 -12.49
CA PRO A 110 -0.60 11.37 -11.37
C PRO A 110 -1.28 10.05 -11.78
N GLY A 111 -1.83 9.97 -12.99
CA GLY A 111 -2.48 8.78 -13.54
C GLY A 111 -1.53 7.76 -14.16
N VAL A 112 -0.23 8.07 -14.30
CA VAL A 112 0.78 7.09 -14.77
C VAL A 112 0.81 5.90 -13.82
N LEU A 113 0.82 4.67 -14.35
CA LEU A 113 0.87 3.46 -13.55
C LEU A 113 2.28 3.23 -12.99
N LEU A 114 2.36 2.63 -11.81
CA LEU A 114 3.64 2.27 -11.17
C LEU A 114 4.51 1.41 -12.10
N GLN A 115 3.92 0.41 -12.75
CA GLN A 115 4.62 -0.45 -13.73
C GLN A 115 5.22 0.34 -14.90
N ASP A 116 4.55 1.40 -15.36
CA ASP A 116 5.02 2.22 -16.48
C ASP A 116 6.16 3.15 -16.05
N VAL A 117 6.11 3.67 -14.81
CA VAL A 117 7.24 4.42 -14.20
C VAL A 117 8.48 3.53 -14.12
N LYS A 118 8.33 2.28 -13.63
CA LYS A 118 9.44 1.31 -13.54
C LYS A 118 9.98 0.94 -14.91
N ALA A 119 9.09 0.67 -15.86
CA ALA A 119 9.49 0.33 -17.23
C ALA A 119 10.22 1.49 -17.93
N GLU A 120 9.81 2.74 -17.69
CA GLU A 120 10.49 3.90 -18.25
C GLU A 120 11.87 4.09 -17.62
N ALA A 121 12.00 3.96 -16.29
CA ALA A 121 13.29 4.01 -15.60
C ALA A 121 14.27 2.96 -16.15
N ASP A 122 13.80 1.73 -16.37
CA ASP A 122 14.60 0.61 -16.89
C ASP A 122 15.13 0.87 -18.31
N LYS A 123 14.38 1.56 -19.18
CA LYS A 123 14.84 1.97 -20.52
C LYS A 123 16.08 2.87 -20.47
N HIS A 124 16.25 3.61 -19.39
CA HIS A 124 17.38 4.51 -19.15
C HIS A 124 18.47 3.86 -18.29
N GLY A 125 18.38 2.57 -17.98
CA GLY A 125 19.32 1.85 -17.12
C GLY A 125 19.26 2.29 -15.65
N LEU A 126 18.15 2.90 -15.24
CA LEU A 126 17.90 3.39 -13.89
C LEU A 126 16.78 2.59 -13.23
N TYR A 127 16.56 2.84 -11.94
CA TYR A 127 15.59 2.11 -11.11
C TYR A 127 14.73 3.08 -10.31
N TYR A 128 13.42 2.78 -10.23
CA TYR A 128 12.48 3.43 -9.31
C TYR A 128 12.16 2.45 -8.18
N PRO A 129 12.74 2.64 -6.97
CA PRO A 129 12.72 1.62 -5.92
C PRO A 129 11.37 1.37 -5.24
N PRO A 130 10.47 2.37 -4.99
CA PRO A 130 9.21 2.07 -4.32
C PRO A 130 8.42 0.98 -5.05
N ASP A 131 8.03 -0.05 -4.30
CA ASP A 131 7.45 -1.27 -4.87
C ASP A 131 6.22 -1.79 -4.11
N PRO A 132 5.16 -0.98 -3.95
CA PRO A 132 3.91 -1.50 -3.42
C PRO A 132 3.39 -2.66 -4.29
N GLY A 133 2.72 -3.64 -3.64
CA GLY A 133 2.29 -4.88 -4.29
C GLY A 133 1.46 -4.66 -5.56
N GLU A 134 0.57 -3.67 -5.60
CA GLU A 134 -0.29 -3.38 -6.75
C GLU A 134 0.42 -2.55 -7.83
N LYS A 135 0.85 -3.22 -8.90
CA LYS A 135 1.63 -2.60 -9.99
C LYS A 135 0.80 -1.75 -10.94
N THR A 136 -0.53 -1.93 -10.95
CA THR A 136 -1.48 -1.11 -11.74
C THR A 136 -2.01 0.09 -10.96
N SER A 137 -1.52 0.31 -9.73
CA SER A 137 -1.77 1.54 -8.99
C SER A 137 -1.19 2.76 -9.73
N THR A 138 -1.85 3.92 -9.57
CA THR A 138 -1.32 5.17 -10.14
C THR A 138 -0.30 5.82 -9.23
N ILE A 139 0.72 6.44 -9.81
CA ILE A 139 1.79 7.10 -9.05
C ILE A 139 1.27 8.23 -8.15
N GLY A 140 0.21 8.93 -8.57
CA GLY A 140 -0.48 9.92 -7.74
C GLY A 140 -1.20 9.29 -6.56
N GLY A 141 -1.75 8.08 -6.73
CA GLY A 141 -2.32 7.27 -5.65
C GLY A 141 -1.25 6.82 -4.65
N ASN A 142 -0.12 6.31 -5.15
CA ASN A 142 1.02 5.91 -4.31
C ASN A 142 1.58 7.09 -3.51
N ALA A 143 1.67 8.27 -4.11
CA ALA A 143 2.07 9.48 -3.39
C ALA A 143 1.01 9.93 -2.36
N ALA A 144 -0.29 9.82 -2.70
CA ALA A 144 -1.37 10.19 -1.78
C ALA A 144 -1.46 9.28 -0.54
N THR A 145 -1.08 8.02 -0.65
CA THR A 145 -1.02 7.07 0.49
C THR A 145 0.37 6.99 1.11
N ASP A 146 1.40 7.52 0.44
CA ASP A 146 2.82 7.34 0.77
C ASP A 146 3.19 5.85 0.81
N ALA A 147 2.81 5.14 -0.26
CA ALA A 147 2.93 3.68 -0.35
C ALA A 147 4.39 3.22 -0.29
N GLY A 148 4.63 2.14 0.45
CA GLY A 148 5.96 1.53 0.66
C GLY A 148 6.16 0.26 -0.16
N GLY A 149 6.15 -0.89 0.49
CA GLY A 149 6.39 -2.22 -0.07
C GLY A 149 7.57 -2.93 0.61
N PRO A 150 7.89 -4.16 0.20
CA PRO A 150 8.90 -5.02 0.84
C PRO A 150 10.27 -4.35 0.99
N CYS A 151 10.71 -3.61 -0.03
CA CYS A 151 12.02 -2.97 -0.04
C CYS A 151 12.07 -1.60 0.66
N ALA A 152 10.98 -1.16 1.32
CA ALA A 152 10.90 0.15 1.95
C ALA A 152 11.87 0.32 3.13
N ALA A 153 12.36 -0.76 3.73
CA ALA A 153 13.40 -0.70 4.76
C ALA A 153 14.71 -0.13 4.24
N LYS A 154 15.13 -0.52 3.03
CA LYS A 154 16.35 -0.03 2.36
C LYS A 154 16.12 1.29 1.64
N TYR A 155 15.03 1.39 0.90
CA TYR A 155 14.81 2.48 -0.04
C TYR A 155 13.86 3.57 0.44
N GLY A 156 13.05 3.30 1.47
CA GLY A 156 11.99 4.20 1.91
C GLY A 156 10.71 4.05 1.08
N SER A 157 9.72 4.87 1.41
CA SER A 157 8.42 4.93 0.72
C SER A 157 8.44 5.85 -0.50
N THR A 158 7.31 5.97 -1.18
CA THR A 158 7.11 6.87 -2.33
C THR A 158 7.57 8.30 -2.06
N ARG A 159 7.32 8.84 -0.86
CA ARG A 159 7.76 10.18 -0.42
C ARG A 159 9.25 10.42 -0.61
N SER A 160 10.07 9.42 -0.33
CA SER A 160 11.54 9.50 -0.42
C SER A 160 12.02 9.79 -1.85
N TYR A 161 11.20 9.45 -2.83
CA TYR A 161 11.53 9.60 -4.26
C TYR A 161 10.84 10.77 -4.94
N ILE A 162 10.04 11.56 -4.24
CA ILE A 162 9.45 12.78 -4.78
C ILE A 162 10.46 13.93 -4.63
N ALA A 163 10.98 14.44 -5.76
CA ALA A 163 11.88 15.58 -5.79
C ALA A 163 11.12 16.91 -5.74
N ASP A 164 10.02 17.01 -6.50
CA ASP A 164 9.13 18.17 -6.63
C ASP A 164 7.82 17.73 -7.27
N GLY A 165 6.90 18.66 -7.46
CA GLY A 165 5.62 18.40 -8.12
C GLY A 165 4.67 19.59 -8.06
N VAL A 166 3.45 19.33 -8.52
CA VAL A 166 2.36 20.31 -8.53
C VAL A 166 1.13 19.68 -7.88
N ALA A 167 0.50 20.41 -6.97
CA ALA A 167 -0.78 20.06 -6.38
C ALA A 167 -1.78 21.21 -6.54
N VAL A 168 -3.07 20.88 -6.48
CA VAL A 168 -4.16 21.85 -6.47
C VAL A 168 -4.83 21.80 -5.10
N ALA A 169 -4.91 22.96 -4.45
CA ALA A 169 -5.58 23.13 -3.16
C ALA A 169 -7.09 23.11 -3.29
N ALA A 170 -7.80 22.96 -2.16
CA ALA A 170 -9.27 22.88 -2.14
C ALA A 170 -9.97 24.10 -2.77
N ASP A 171 -9.36 25.27 -2.73
CA ASP A 171 -9.88 26.51 -3.36
C ASP A 171 -9.63 26.60 -4.88
N GLY A 172 -9.01 25.58 -5.47
CA GLY A 172 -8.60 25.53 -6.87
C GLY A 172 -7.27 26.22 -7.17
N SER A 173 -6.54 26.75 -6.18
CA SER A 173 -5.23 27.36 -6.41
C SER A 173 -4.18 26.30 -6.72
N VAL A 174 -3.39 26.52 -7.78
CA VAL A 174 -2.26 25.68 -8.16
C VAL A 174 -1.05 26.04 -7.32
N LYS A 175 -0.42 25.06 -6.71
CA LYS A 175 0.73 25.19 -5.79
C LYS A 175 1.87 24.27 -6.19
N LEU A 176 3.11 24.65 -5.88
CA LEU A 176 4.22 23.71 -5.90
C LEU A 176 4.07 22.75 -4.71
N LEU A 177 4.43 21.50 -4.91
CA LEU A 177 4.28 20.45 -3.89
C LEU A 177 5.12 20.75 -2.63
N LYS A 178 6.27 21.42 -2.79
CA LYS A 178 7.10 21.88 -1.66
C LYS A 178 6.36 22.83 -0.70
N ASP A 179 5.34 23.54 -1.18
CA ASP A 179 4.51 24.45 -0.39
C ASP A 179 3.26 23.75 0.20
N MET A 180 3.08 22.46 -0.14
CA MET A 180 1.96 21.60 0.27
C MET A 180 2.44 20.16 0.59
N GLN A 181 3.54 20.00 1.30
CA GLN A 181 4.15 18.67 1.53
C GLN A 181 3.22 17.69 2.25
N ASP A 182 2.30 18.20 3.07
CA ASP A 182 1.31 17.39 3.79
C ASP A 182 0.27 16.72 2.87
N VAL A 183 0.23 17.08 1.58
CA VAL A 183 -0.62 16.40 0.59
C VAL A 183 -0.11 14.98 0.31
N ILE A 184 1.21 14.74 0.44
CA ILE A 184 1.78 13.39 0.35
C ILE A 184 1.38 12.61 1.59
N GLY A 185 0.71 11.47 1.40
CA GLY A 185 0.20 10.64 2.48
C GLY A 185 -1.09 11.16 3.13
N SER A 186 -1.74 12.17 2.52
CA SER A 186 -3.02 12.70 3.01
C SER A 186 -4.26 11.97 2.47
N GLU A 187 -4.08 11.01 1.59
CA GLU A 187 -5.17 10.26 0.96
C GLU A 187 -6.20 11.18 0.23
N GLY A 188 -5.69 12.27 -0.39
CA GLY A 188 -6.50 13.24 -1.11
C GLY A 188 -7.39 14.13 -0.24
N THR A 189 -7.14 14.20 1.08
CA THR A 189 -7.92 15.04 1.99
C THR A 189 -7.42 16.48 2.07
N LEU A 190 -6.17 16.75 1.68
CA LEU A 190 -5.52 18.07 1.83
C LEU A 190 -5.21 18.75 0.50
N GLY A 191 -5.38 18.06 -0.63
CA GLY A 191 -5.13 18.58 -1.96
C GLY A 191 -5.11 17.47 -3.01
N VAL A 192 -5.03 17.86 -4.28
CA VAL A 192 -5.00 16.95 -5.43
C VAL A 192 -3.63 17.03 -6.08
N ILE A 193 -2.88 15.93 -6.05
CA ILE A 193 -1.58 15.80 -6.73
C ILE A 193 -1.83 15.75 -8.24
N CYS A 194 -1.17 16.63 -9.00
CA CYS A 194 -1.35 16.77 -10.44
C CYS A 194 -0.10 16.51 -11.27
N GLU A 195 1.07 16.61 -10.67
CA GLU A 195 2.35 16.33 -11.31
C GLU A 195 3.38 15.94 -10.25
N LEU A 196 4.26 15.01 -10.58
CA LEU A 196 5.34 14.54 -9.73
C LEU A 196 6.64 14.50 -10.52
N THR A 197 7.74 14.93 -9.90
CA THR A 197 9.10 14.70 -10.34
C THR A 197 9.72 13.65 -9.43
N LEU A 198 9.96 12.46 -9.99
CA LEU A 198 10.46 11.29 -9.28
C LEU A 198 11.97 11.18 -9.41
N ARG A 199 12.68 10.89 -8.31
CA ARG A 199 14.10 10.53 -8.33
C ARG A 199 14.26 9.09 -8.76
N LEU A 200 15.25 8.83 -9.60
CA LEU A 200 15.69 7.50 -10.00
C LEU A 200 17.10 7.25 -9.45
N VAL A 201 17.40 5.98 -9.19
CA VAL A 201 18.69 5.52 -8.68
C VAL A 201 19.35 4.55 -9.65
N ASP A 202 20.63 4.22 -9.41
CA ASP A 202 21.29 3.16 -10.15
C ASP A 202 20.62 1.82 -9.87
N LYS A 203 20.44 1.02 -10.92
CA LYS A 203 19.87 -0.32 -10.79
C LYS A 203 20.91 -1.25 -10.15
N PRO A 204 20.52 -2.06 -9.14
CA PRO A 204 21.37 -3.13 -8.65
C PRO A 204 21.81 -4.03 -9.81
N LYS A 205 23.08 -4.45 -9.84
CA LYS A 205 23.65 -5.28 -10.92
C LYS A 205 23.62 -6.76 -10.61
N ALA A 206 23.58 -7.10 -9.32
CA ALA A 206 23.49 -8.45 -8.81
C ALA A 206 22.40 -8.51 -7.74
N ASP A 207 21.72 -9.63 -7.66
CA ASP A 207 20.69 -9.89 -6.66
C ASP A 207 20.52 -11.39 -6.41
N ALA A 208 20.16 -11.75 -5.18
CA ALA A 208 19.79 -13.11 -4.78
C ALA A 208 18.65 -13.06 -3.74
N ILE A 209 17.93 -14.15 -3.59
CA ILE A 209 16.94 -14.35 -2.54
C ILE A 209 17.33 -15.56 -1.71
N LEU A 210 17.35 -15.40 -0.39
CA LEU A 210 17.52 -16.49 0.55
C LEU A 210 16.19 -16.79 1.24
N LEU A 211 15.83 -18.06 1.36
CA LEU A 211 14.75 -18.53 2.21
C LEU A 211 15.35 -19.26 3.42
N LEU A 212 15.06 -18.77 4.61
CA LEU A 212 15.55 -19.30 5.87
C LEU A 212 14.34 -19.79 6.69
N PRO A 213 14.07 -21.10 6.73
CA PRO A 213 12.98 -21.69 7.49
C PRO A 213 13.32 -21.87 8.97
N PHE A 214 12.32 -21.66 9.85
CA PHE A 214 12.44 -21.75 11.30
C PHE A 214 11.31 -22.59 11.91
N MET A 215 11.59 -23.17 13.09
CA MET A 215 10.61 -23.94 13.86
C MET A 215 9.63 -23.09 14.66
N ASP A 216 9.89 -21.81 14.82
CA ASP A 216 9.03 -20.87 15.54
C ASP A 216 9.13 -19.44 14.98
N THR A 217 8.11 -18.66 15.23
CA THR A 217 7.98 -17.27 14.76
C THR A 217 9.01 -16.34 15.42
N GLU A 218 9.32 -16.55 16.71
CA GLU A 218 10.23 -15.67 17.45
C GLU A 218 11.66 -15.75 16.90
N SER A 219 12.16 -16.98 16.63
CA SER A 219 13.48 -17.20 16.02
C SER A 219 13.56 -16.59 14.61
N CYS A 220 12.50 -16.74 13.81
CA CYS A 220 12.42 -16.12 12.48
C CYS A 220 12.50 -14.58 12.55
N ILE A 221 11.78 -13.94 13.47
CA ILE A 221 11.82 -12.48 13.63
C ILE A 221 13.17 -12.01 14.15
N LYS A 222 13.78 -12.71 15.11
CA LYS A 222 15.15 -12.42 15.60
C LYS A 222 16.18 -12.49 14.46
N ALA A 223 16.06 -13.50 13.59
CA ALA A 223 16.89 -13.61 12.41
C ALA A 223 16.70 -12.42 11.46
N ALA A 224 15.46 -12.03 11.20
CA ALA A 224 15.16 -10.88 10.37
C ALA A 224 15.73 -9.57 10.94
N GLU A 225 15.60 -9.32 12.26
CA GLU A 225 16.19 -8.14 12.92
C GLU A 225 17.71 -8.15 12.84
N ALA A 226 18.34 -9.32 13.05
CA ALA A 226 19.78 -9.47 12.96
C ALA A 226 20.31 -9.20 11.55
N VAL A 227 19.67 -9.79 10.53
CA VAL A 227 20.00 -9.58 9.10
C VAL A 227 19.83 -8.11 8.69
N LEU A 228 18.77 -7.44 9.16
CA LEU A 228 18.55 -6.02 8.91
C LEU A 228 19.54 -5.10 9.66
N GLY A 229 20.15 -5.58 10.74
CA GLY A 229 21.17 -4.88 11.50
C GLY A 229 22.60 -4.97 10.94
N MET A 230 22.83 -5.72 9.87
CA MET A 230 24.14 -5.86 9.23
C MET A 230 24.55 -4.56 8.50
N ASP A 231 25.85 -4.32 8.38
CA ASP A 231 26.40 -3.19 7.60
C ASP A 231 25.99 -3.28 6.12
N CYS A 232 25.84 -4.49 5.58
CA CYS A 232 25.37 -4.78 4.24
C CYS A 232 23.92 -5.32 4.25
N ALA A 233 22.99 -4.62 4.92
CA ALA A 233 21.62 -5.07 5.09
C ALA A 233 20.93 -5.41 3.77
N PRO A 234 20.03 -6.42 3.74
CA PRO A 234 19.27 -6.80 2.55
C PRO A 234 18.33 -5.69 2.11
N ALA A 235 17.86 -5.77 0.87
CA ALA A 235 16.84 -4.88 0.33
C ALA A 235 15.47 -5.10 1.00
N ALA A 236 15.15 -6.36 1.32
CA ALA A 236 13.96 -6.74 2.05
C ALA A 236 14.23 -7.92 2.99
N ALA A 237 13.49 -7.97 4.09
CA ALA A 237 13.42 -9.10 5.01
C ALA A 237 11.95 -9.37 5.33
N GLU A 238 11.42 -10.45 4.74
CA GLU A 238 10.00 -10.80 4.79
C GLU A 238 9.76 -11.97 5.72
N TYR A 239 8.97 -11.78 6.76
CA TYR A 239 8.41 -12.86 7.55
C TYR A 239 7.23 -13.49 6.82
N ILE A 240 7.22 -14.80 6.69
CA ILE A 240 6.16 -15.55 6.00
C ILE A 240 5.72 -16.72 6.90
N ASP A 241 4.44 -16.66 7.30
CA ASP A 241 3.80 -17.72 8.09
C ASP A 241 3.52 -18.96 7.22
N THR A 242 3.89 -20.14 7.69
CA THR A 242 3.64 -21.39 6.96
C THR A 242 2.16 -21.69 6.74
N ASP A 243 1.24 -21.24 7.64
CA ASP A 243 -0.20 -21.34 7.37
C ASP A 243 -0.63 -20.56 6.12
N MET A 244 0.00 -19.40 5.86
CA MET A 244 -0.21 -18.62 4.64
C MET A 244 0.33 -19.34 3.42
N VAL A 245 1.53 -19.91 3.51
CA VAL A 245 2.16 -20.72 2.45
C VAL A 245 1.27 -21.91 2.07
N GLU A 246 0.79 -22.66 3.06
CA GLU A 246 -0.09 -23.81 2.82
C GLU A 246 -1.41 -23.40 2.16
N PHE A 247 -1.99 -22.29 2.61
CA PHE A 247 -3.25 -21.79 2.04
C PHE A 247 -3.04 -21.35 0.60
N SER A 248 -2.07 -20.49 0.34
CA SER A 248 -1.76 -19.98 -1.01
C SER A 248 -1.32 -21.12 -1.95
N GLY A 249 -0.50 -22.05 -1.48
CA GLY A 249 -0.06 -23.21 -2.26
C GLY A 249 -1.21 -24.11 -2.71
N LYS A 250 -2.27 -24.26 -1.90
CA LYS A 250 -3.48 -25.01 -2.29
C LYS A 250 -4.28 -24.28 -3.40
N VAL A 251 -4.30 -22.95 -3.38
CA VAL A 251 -5.01 -22.14 -4.37
C VAL A 251 -4.23 -22.04 -5.68
N THR A 252 -2.93 -21.75 -5.60
CA THR A 252 -2.08 -21.52 -6.78
C THR A 252 -1.51 -22.80 -7.38
N GLY A 253 -1.42 -23.88 -6.61
CA GLY A 253 -0.74 -25.11 -7.01
C GLY A 253 0.80 -25.00 -7.07
N ASN A 254 1.39 -23.93 -6.52
CA ASN A 254 2.82 -23.64 -6.58
C ASN A 254 3.42 -23.45 -5.17
N PRO A 255 3.82 -24.53 -4.47
CA PRO A 255 4.50 -24.44 -3.20
C PRO A 255 5.99 -24.12 -3.41
N VAL A 256 6.36 -22.84 -3.33
CA VAL A 256 7.77 -22.38 -3.43
C VAL A 256 8.45 -22.37 -2.07
N PHE A 257 7.70 -21.98 -1.04
CA PHE A 257 8.23 -21.88 0.33
C PHE A 257 8.16 -23.23 1.05
N PRO A 258 9.17 -23.58 1.90
CA PRO A 258 9.17 -24.84 2.61
C PRO A 258 8.06 -24.92 3.66
N ILE A 259 7.36 -26.06 3.71
CA ILE A 259 6.30 -26.36 4.68
C ILE A 259 6.79 -27.37 5.72
N GLU A 260 7.70 -28.26 5.32
CA GLU A 260 8.27 -29.31 6.13
C GLU A 260 9.76 -29.47 5.77
N MET A 261 10.61 -29.68 6.76
CA MET A 261 12.03 -29.99 6.60
C MET A 261 12.44 -31.10 7.60
N ASP A 262 13.13 -32.10 7.12
CA ASP A 262 13.59 -33.27 7.91
C ASP A 262 12.48 -33.99 8.72
N GLY A 263 11.23 -33.92 8.23
CA GLY A 263 10.06 -34.53 8.87
C GLY A 263 9.44 -33.67 9.97
N GLU A 264 9.89 -32.42 10.14
CA GLU A 264 9.34 -31.45 11.07
C GLU A 264 8.65 -30.30 10.29
N ARG A 265 7.52 -29.80 10.83
CA ARG A 265 6.79 -28.69 10.23
C ARG A 265 7.55 -27.38 10.43
N VAL A 266 7.84 -26.66 9.37
CA VAL A 266 8.30 -25.27 9.42
C VAL A 266 7.19 -24.40 10.00
N ALA A 267 7.49 -23.49 10.92
CA ALA A 267 6.53 -22.53 11.45
C ALA A 267 6.51 -21.24 10.66
N ALA A 268 7.69 -20.77 10.25
CA ALA A 268 7.85 -19.53 9.49
C ALA A 268 9.08 -19.58 8.60
N THR A 269 9.08 -18.80 7.52
CA THR A 269 10.24 -18.61 6.64
C THR A 269 10.59 -17.13 6.60
N LEU A 270 11.86 -16.79 6.81
CA LEU A 270 12.40 -15.49 6.46
C LEU A 270 12.84 -15.52 5.00
N MET A 271 12.31 -14.61 4.19
CA MET A 271 12.79 -14.35 2.83
C MET A 271 13.65 -13.09 2.87
N ALA A 272 14.97 -13.23 2.69
CA ALA A 272 15.92 -12.13 2.61
C ALA A 272 16.25 -11.83 1.15
N VAL A 273 16.05 -10.59 0.70
CA VAL A 273 16.32 -10.14 -0.67
C VAL A 273 17.61 -9.34 -0.68
N LEU A 274 18.63 -9.89 -1.33
CA LEU A 274 19.96 -9.31 -1.43
C LEU A 274 20.12 -8.55 -2.73
N GLU A 275 20.83 -7.44 -2.69
CA GLU A 275 21.13 -6.62 -3.87
C GLU A 275 22.51 -5.98 -3.71
N GLY A 276 23.31 -6.03 -4.77
CA GLY A 276 24.67 -5.48 -4.81
C GLY A 276 25.04 -4.79 -6.11
N GLU A 277 26.16 -4.09 -6.08
CA GLU A 277 26.80 -3.53 -7.28
C GLU A 277 27.47 -4.60 -8.15
N ASP A 278 27.75 -5.76 -7.57
CA ASP A 278 28.36 -6.92 -8.23
C ASP A 278 28.01 -8.22 -7.46
N ASP A 279 28.37 -9.35 -8.06
CA ASP A 279 28.14 -10.68 -7.47
C ASP A 279 28.99 -10.90 -6.20
N ASP A 280 30.18 -10.31 -6.10
CA ASP A 280 31.07 -10.46 -4.94
C ASP A 280 30.41 -9.90 -3.68
N LEU A 281 29.77 -8.72 -3.77
CA LEU A 281 29.05 -8.12 -2.65
C LEU A 281 27.83 -8.97 -2.24
N VAL A 282 27.09 -9.52 -3.20
CA VAL A 282 25.95 -10.42 -2.89
C VAL A 282 26.43 -11.70 -2.21
N MET A 283 27.56 -12.25 -2.64
CA MET A 283 28.17 -13.43 -1.98
C MET A 283 28.61 -13.12 -0.55
N GLU A 284 29.23 -11.96 -0.31
CA GLU A 284 29.61 -11.52 1.04
C GLU A 284 28.39 -11.40 1.96
N GLN A 285 27.27 -10.84 1.45
CA GLN A 285 26.01 -10.80 2.18
C GLN A 285 25.49 -12.20 2.50
N MET A 286 25.53 -13.11 1.53
CA MET A 286 25.08 -14.50 1.71
C MET A 286 25.89 -15.24 2.77
N GLU A 287 27.22 -15.11 2.74
CA GLU A 287 28.13 -15.74 3.72
C GLU A 287 27.85 -15.21 5.14
N ALA A 288 27.71 -13.88 5.30
CA ALA A 288 27.41 -13.26 6.59
C ALA A 288 26.02 -13.70 7.15
N ILE A 289 25.02 -13.85 6.28
CA ILE A 289 23.70 -14.35 6.69
C ILE A 289 23.78 -15.84 7.06
N ALA A 290 24.57 -16.64 6.33
CA ALA A 290 24.74 -18.06 6.61
C ALA A 290 25.40 -18.30 7.98
N GLU A 291 26.46 -17.55 8.33
CA GLU A 291 27.09 -17.61 9.65
C GLU A 291 26.10 -17.27 10.77
N MET A 292 25.27 -16.22 10.58
CA MET A 292 24.27 -15.82 11.55
C MET A 292 23.11 -16.82 11.67
N ALA A 293 22.69 -17.41 10.56
CA ALA A 293 21.59 -18.38 10.53
C ALA A 293 21.89 -19.63 11.34
N GLU A 294 23.16 -20.09 11.37
CA GLU A 294 23.60 -21.22 12.22
C GLU A 294 23.44 -20.89 13.72
N GLU A 295 23.75 -19.64 14.13
CA GLU A 295 23.60 -19.20 15.53
C GLU A 295 22.12 -19.05 15.96
N LEU A 296 21.22 -18.81 15.00
CA LEU A 296 19.80 -18.56 15.23
C LEU A 296 18.91 -19.79 15.00
N GLU A 297 19.50 -20.99 14.91
CA GLU A 297 18.77 -22.26 14.76
C GLU A 297 17.90 -22.32 13.48
N CYS A 298 18.38 -21.70 12.40
CA CYS A 298 17.77 -21.85 11.08
C CYS A 298 17.89 -23.31 10.62
N LEU A 299 16.82 -23.86 10.06
CA LEU A 299 16.81 -25.27 9.64
C LEU A 299 17.67 -25.54 8.41
N ASP A 300 17.68 -24.61 7.44
CA ASP A 300 18.44 -24.67 6.20
C ASP A 300 18.45 -23.30 5.51
N ILE A 301 19.26 -23.13 4.45
CA ILE A 301 19.29 -21.94 3.63
C ILE A 301 19.05 -22.32 2.18
N LEU A 302 17.91 -21.95 1.65
CA LEU A 302 17.55 -22.19 0.25
C LEU A 302 17.89 -20.95 -0.58
N VAL A 303 18.71 -21.11 -1.61
CA VAL A 303 19.23 -20.01 -2.42
C VAL A 303 18.48 -19.90 -3.75
N GLY A 304 17.91 -18.74 -4.02
CA GLY A 304 17.36 -18.35 -5.31
C GLY A 304 18.29 -17.35 -6.01
N ASP A 305 19.21 -17.87 -6.84
CA ASP A 305 20.21 -17.08 -7.58
C ASP A 305 19.85 -16.93 -9.07
N THR A 306 19.00 -17.80 -9.61
CA THR A 306 18.58 -17.72 -11.01
C THR A 306 17.36 -16.79 -11.17
N THR A 307 17.26 -16.13 -12.33
CA THR A 307 16.10 -15.27 -12.68
C THR A 307 14.77 -16.00 -12.52
N THR A 308 14.72 -17.29 -12.86
CA THR A 308 13.51 -18.11 -12.74
C THR A 308 13.13 -18.33 -11.27
N MET A 309 14.10 -18.74 -10.42
CA MET A 309 13.82 -18.96 -9.00
C MET A 309 13.37 -17.68 -8.29
N LYS A 310 14.09 -16.58 -8.52
CA LYS A 310 13.73 -15.27 -7.95
C LYS A 310 12.32 -14.84 -8.37
N ARG A 311 12.00 -14.95 -9.65
CA ARG A 311 10.65 -14.65 -10.17
C ARG A 311 9.58 -15.52 -9.50
N ASP A 312 9.85 -16.82 -9.35
CA ASP A 312 8.86 -17.76 -8.79
C ASP A 312 8.68 -17.53 -7.28
N MET A 313 9.74 -17.15 -6.54
CA MET A 313 9.66 -16.74 -5.13
C MET A 313 8.82 -15.47 -4.95
N TRP A 314 9.07 -14.43 -5.74
CA TRP A 314 8.26 -13.23 -5.71
C TRP A 314 6.80 -13.48 -6.14
N ALA A 315 6.59 -14.27 -7.19
CA ALA A 315 5.24 -14.61 -7.63
C ALA A 315 4.44 -15.38 -6.56
N ALA A 316 5.10 -16.24 -5.80
CA ALA A 316 4.47 -16.95 -4.68
C ALA A 316 4.15 -16.01 -3.50
N HIS A 317 5.04 -15.06 -3.21
CA HIS A 317 4.83 -14.02 -2.20
C HIS A 317 3.65 -13.10 -2.60
N ASP A 318 3.68 -12.55 -3.81
CA ASP A 318 2.65 -11.65 -4.32
C ASP A 318 1.26 -12.31 -4.41
N ALA A 319 1.22 -13.65 -4.53
CA ALA A 319 -0.02 -14.41 -4.56
C ALA A 319 -0.72 -14.55 -3.19
N PHE A 320 -0.11 -14.20 -2.07
CA PHE A 320 -0.73 -14.38 -0.75
C PHE A 320 -2.06 -13.65 -0.63
N HIS A 321 -2.10 -12.37 -0.93
CA HIS A 321 -3.31 -11.56 -0.87
C HIS A 321 -4.43 -12.10 -1.79
N THR A 322 -4.13 -12.28 -3.08
CA THR A 322 -5.11 -12.75 -4.08
C THR A 322 -5.59 -14.17 -3.83
N SER A 323 -4.75 -15.01 -3.22
CA SER A 323 -5.14 -16.37 -2.80
C SER A 323 -6.18 -16.32 -1.69
N MET A 324 -6.06 -15.40 -0.74
CA MET A 324 -7.05 -15.22 0.32
C MET A 324 -8.40 -14.75 -0.23
N GLU A 325 -8.40 -13.80 -1.15
CA GLU A 325 -9.62 -13.29 -1.78
C GLU A 325 -10.35 -14.37 -2.60
N SER A 326 -9.60 -15.19 -3.36
CA SER A 326 -10.17 -16.17 -4.27
C SER A 326 -10.44 -17.55 -3.65
N GLY A 327 -9.69 -17.92 -2.60
CA GLY A 327 -9.70 -19.26 -2.02
C GLY A 327 -10.49 -19.40 -0.72
N ALA A 328 -10.73 -18.31 0.03
CA ALA A 328 -11.48 -18.34 1.26
C ALA A 328 -12.98 -18.05 1.03
N ASN A 329 -13.87 -18.74 1.76
CA ASN A 329 -15.31 -18.43 1.73
C ASN A 329 -15.57 -16.99 2.20
N ASN A 330 -14.93 -16.60 3.30
CA ASN A 330 -14.92 -15.25 3.83
C ASN A 330 -13.51 -14.94 4.30
N SER A 331 -12.98 -13.80 3.92
CA SER A 331 -11.67 -13.30 4.37
C SER A 331 -11.72 -11.80 4.62
N PHE A 332 -10.82 -11.34 5.49
CA PHE A 332 -10.56 -9.93 5.73
C PHE A 332 -9.08 -9.74 6.09
N GLU A 333 -8.50 -8.64 5.64
CA GLU A 333 -7.11 -8.28 5.91
C GLU A 333 -7.01 -7.10 6.86
N TYR A 334 -6.17 -7.24 7.88
CA TYR A 334 -5.67 -6.14 8.70
C TYR A 334 -4.26 -5.79 8.22
N ASN A 335 -4.12 -4.66 7.56
CA ASN A 335 -2.82 -4.10 7.24
C ASN A 335 -2.48 -3.05 8.30
N ILE A 336 -1.44 -3.32 9.10
CA ILE A 336 -1.00 -2.52 10.25
C ILE A 336 0.53 -2.46 10.28
N THR A 337 1.07 -1.61 11.13
CA THR A 337 2.52 -1.59 11.41
C THR A 337 2.75 -1.81 12.88
N VAL A 338 3.71 -2.66 13.26
CA VAL A 338 4.21 -2.78 14.63
C VAL A 338 5.74 -2.76 14.63
N PRO A 339 6.41 -2.31 15.71
CA PRO A 339 7.86 -2.43 15.82
C PRO A 339 8.31 -3.89 15.57
N ALA A 340 9.40 -4.10 14.82
CA ALA A 340 9.85 -5.42 14.37
C ALA A 340 9.87 -6.45 15.51
N LYS A 341 10.44 -6.11 16.66
CA LYS A 341 10.52 -6.95 17.87
C LYS A 341 9.17 -7.42 18.42
N ASN A 342 8.07 -6.78 18.02
CA ASN A 342 6.71 -7.09 18.49
C ASN A 342 5.89 -7.85 17.44
N ILE A 343 6.45 -8.16 16.26
CA ILE A 343 5.76 -8.89 15.19
C ILE A 343 5.38 -10.30 15.67
N ALA A 344 6.31 -11.03 16.29
CA ALA A 344 6.04 -12.38 16.78
C ALA A 344 4.89 -12.37 17.80
N GLU A 345 4.90 -11.46 18.78
CA GLU A 345 3.82 -11.32 19.77
C GLU A 345 2.48 -10.99 19.09
N MET A 346 2.48 -10.13 18.08
CA MET A 346 1.25 -9.79 17.34
C MET A 346 0.71 -10.99 16.56
N VAL A 347 1.56 -11.75 15.87
CA VAL A 347 1.18 -12.96 15.11
C VAL A 347 0.56 -14.01 16.02
N GLU A 348 1.24 -14.35 17.10
CA GLU A 348 0.76 -15.36 18.06
C GLU A 348 -0.56 -14.94 18.69
N TRP A 349 -0.63 -13.69 19.16
CA TRP A 349 -1.84 -13.16 19.77
C TRP A 349 -3.03 -13.17 18.81
N VAL A 350 -2.84 -12.75 17.55
CA VAL A 350 -3.95 -12.69 16.59
C VAL A 350 -4.44 -14.08 16.21
N LYS A 351 -3.54 -15.06 16.04
CA LYS A 351 -3.89 -16.47 15.79
C LYS A 351 -4.73 -17.03 16.92
N GLU A 352 -4.31 -16.85 18.16
CA GLU A 352 -5.06 -17.30 19.34
C GLU A 352 -6.41 -16.61 19.47
N ALA A 353 -6.45 -15.28 19.29
CA ALA A 353 -7.66 -14.49 19.40
C ALA A 353 -8.70 -14.80 18.31
N ALA A 354 -8.25 -15.06 17.08
CA ALA A 354 -9.09 -15.50 15.96
C ALA A 354 -9.62 -16.91 16.18
N ALA A 355 -8.78 -17.85 16.62
CA ALA A 355 -9.17 -19.24 16.89
C ALA A 355 -10.25 -19.34 17.96
N LYS A 356 -10.22 -18.51 19.02
CA LYS A 356 -11.29 -18.42 20.05
C LYS A 356 -12.65 -18.02 19.48
N ARG A 357 -12.69 -17.49 18.25
CA ARG A 357 -13.89 -17.06 17.52
C ARG A 357 -14.23 -17.96 16.33
N GLY A 358 -13.54 -19.09 16.20
CA GLY A 358 -13.71 -20.02 15.08
C GLY A 358 -13.15 -19.50 13.74
N MET A 359 -12.34 -18.45 13.77
CA MET A 359 -11.61 -17.93 12.61
C MET A 359 -10.19 -18.49 12.56
N LYS A 360 -9.61 -18.57 11.37
CA LYS A 360 -8.19 -18.85 11.17
C LYS A 360 -7.46 -17.55 10.80
N ALA A 361 -6.35 -17.24 11.48
CA ALA A 361 -5.48 -16.12 11.13
C ALA A 361 -4.16 -16.63 10.54
N MET A 362 -3.66 -15.92 9.54
CA MET A 362 -2.40 -16.14 8.83
C MET A 362 -1.75 -14.79 8.55
N ALA A 363 -0.43 -14.72 8.51
CA ALA A 363 0.24 -13.44 8.35
C ALA A 363 1.51 -13.54 7.50
N TYR A 364 1.88 -12.41 6.91
CA TYR A 364 3.23 -12.12 6.43
C TYR A 364 3.58 -10.67 6.78
N ALA A 365 4.87 -10.34 6.79
CA ALA A 365 5.28 -9.01 7.24
C ALA A 365 6.59 -8.55 6.61
N HIS A 366 6.64 -7.27 6.27
CA HIS A 366 7.83 -6.51 5.91
C HIS A 366 8.57 -6.12 7.19
N VAL A 367 9.45 -7.00 7.71
CA VAL A 367 10.03 -6.84 9.06
C VAL A 367 10.77 -5.52 9.22
N GLY A 368 11.47 -5.07 8.16
CA GLY A 368 12.27 -3.85 8.20
C GLY A 368 11.47 -2.55 8.40
N THR A 369 10.19 -2.53 8.02
CA THR A 369 9.27 -1.41 8.28
C THR A 369 8.28 -1.71 9.40
N GLY A 370 8.17 -2.98 9.80
CA GLY A 370 7.15 -3.46 10.71
C GLY A 370 5.76 -3.59 10.09
N GLY A 371 5.63 -3.43 8.77
CA GLY A 371 4.38 -3.57 8.02
C GLY A 371 3.89 -5.01 8.05
N MET A 372 2.66 -5.24 8.51
CA MET A 372 2.07 -6.57 8.63
C MET A 372 0.78 -6.69 7.82
N HIS A 373 0.65 -7.81 7.16
CA HIS A 373 -0.54 -8.28 6.47
C HIS A 373 -1.12 -9.47 7.24
N ILE A 374 -2.18 -9.23 7.99
CA ILE A 374 -2.83 -10.25 8.81
C ILE A 374 -4.17 -10.59 8.18
N HIS A 375 -4.27 -11.79 7.63
CA HIS A 375 -5.50 -12.30 7.04
C HIS A 375 -6.27 -13.16 8.03
N VAL A 376 -7.55 -12.90 8.17
CA VAL A 376 -8.48 -13.76 8.91
C VAL A 376 -9.47 -14.39 7.94
N ALA A 377 -9.68 -15.70 8.06
CA ALA A 377 -10.59 -16.49 7.25
C ALA A 377 -11.66 -17.16 8.11
N PHE A 378 -12.86 -17.32 7.56
CA PHE A 378 -13.98 -17.96 8.22
C PHE A 378 -14.79 -18.78 7.21
N ASP A 379 -15.02 -20.07 7.53
CA ASP A 379 -15.75 -20.98 6.64
C ASP A 379 -17.28 -20.97 6.85
N GLY A 380 -17.78 -20.15 7.79
CA GLY A 380 -19.20 -20.03 8.12
C GLY A 380 -19.98 -19.04 7.24
N ASP A 381 -21.12 -18.60 7.74
CA ASP A 381 -22.00 -17.65 7.07
C ASP A 381 -21.40 -16.24 6.99
N ARG A 382 -21.67 -15.51 5.90
CA ARG A 382 -21.11 -14.17 5.64
C ARG A 382 -21.58 -13.11 6.64
N ASP A 383 -22.83 -13.18 7.10
CA ASP A 383 -23.34 -12.18 8.05
C ASP A 383 -22.83 -12.48 9.47
N GLU A 384 -22.62 -13.75 9.81
CA GLU A 384 -21.89 -14.15 11.01
C GLU A 384 -20.44 -13.62 10.97
N PHE A 385 -19.74 -13.78 9.85
CA PHE A 385 -18.38 -13.24 9.69
C PHE A 385 -18.33 -11.73 9.87
N LYS A 386 -19.26 -10.97 9.30
CA LYS A 386 -19.36 -9.52 9.51
C LYS A 386 -19.56 -9.16 10.98
N SER A 387 -20.37 -9.94 11.70
CA SER A 387 -20.58 -9.73 13.14
C SER A 387 -19.30 -10.00 13.93
N LEU A 388 -18.59 -11.08 13.60
CA LEU A 388 -17.28 -11.38 14.18
C LEU A 388 -16.26 -10.28 13.92
N LEU A 389 -16.18 -9.76 12.70
CA LEU A 389 -15.28 -8.66 12.37
C LEU A 389 -15.62 -7.37 13.13
N THR A 390 -16.91 -7.08 13.35
CA THR A 390 -17.35 -5.91 14.11
C THR A 390 -16.82 -5.95 15.55
N GLU A 391 -16.76 -7.14 16.17
CA GLU A 391 -16.20 -7.34 17.50
C GLU A 391 -14.67 -7.46 17.50
N PHE A 392 -14.10 -8.06 16.46
CA PHE A 392 -12.68 -8.39 16.40
C PHE A 392 -11.81 -7.22 15.97
N THR A 393 -12.26 -6.39 15.02
CA THR A 393 -11.49 -5.26 14.50
C THR A 393 -11.02 -4.27 15.58
N PRO A 394 -11.88 -3.82 16.52
CA PRO A 394 -11.44 -2.93 17.59
C PRO A 394 -10.31 -3.49 18.43
N ILE A 395 -10.36 -4.78 18.78
CA ILE A 395 -9.35 -5.41 19.65
C ILE A 395 -8.02 -5.66 18.91
N VAL A 396 -8.05 -5.91 17.59
CA VAL A 396 -6.83 -6.00 16.76
C VAL A 396 -6.12 -4.65 16.71
N TYR A 397 -6.85 -3.56 16.47
CA TYR A 397 -6.28 -2.23 16.42
C TYR A 397 -5.82 -1.72 17.80
N GLU A 398 -6.53 -2.10 18.88
CA GLU A 398 -6.09 -1.84 20.25
C GLU A 398 -4.78 -2.56 20.54
N LYS A 399 -4.68 -3.87 20.22
CA LYS A 399 -3.45 -4.64 20.41
C LYS A 399 -2.28 -4.05 19.61
N CYS A 400 -2.51 -3.67 18.36
CA CYS A 400 -1.52 -2.95 17.55
C CYS A 400 -1.01 -1.69 18.28
N THR A 401 -1.91 -0.86 18.79
CA THR A 401 -1.56 0.38 19.51
C THR A 401 -0.79 0.08 20.81
N VAL A 402 -1.21 -0.94 21.58
CA VAL A 402 -0.52 -1.37 22.82
C VAL A 402 0.91 -1.82 22.54
N LEU A 403 1.15 -2.47 21.38
CA LEU A 403 2.48 -2.85 20.94
C LEU A 403 3.30 -1.69 20.36
N GLY A 404 2.79 -0.46 20.41
CA GLY A 404 3.47 0.72 19.87
C GLY A 404 3.38 0.84 18.35
N GLY A 405 2.42 0.14 17.74
CA GLY A 405 2.18 0.12 16.32
C GLY A 405 1.25 1.23 15.81
N ASP A 406 0.98 1.18 14.51
CA ASP A 406 0.16 2.12 13.78
C ASP A 406 -0.85 1.38 12.89
N ILE A 407 -2.12 1.71 13.06
CA ILE A 407 -3.21 1.10 12.29
C ILE A 407 -3.23 1.53 10.83
N ARG A 408 -2.51 2.59 10.46
CA ARG A 408 -2.41 3.06 9.06
C ARG A 408 -1.84 1.96 8.16
N GLY A 409 -0.77 1.29 8.61
CA GLY A 409 -0.04 0.35 7.78
C GLY A 409 0.46 1.01 6.49
N GLU A 410 0.44 0.28 5.38
CA GLU A 410 0.76 0.79 4.04
C GLU A 410 -0.47 1.31 3.27
N TYR A 411 -1.67 0.81 3.63
CA TYR A 411 -2.90 1.09 2.88
C TYR A 411 -3.52 2.44 3.19
N GLY A 412 -3.09 3.09 4.28
CA GLY A 412 -3.71 4.33 4.76
C GLY A 412 -4.82 4.08 5.79
N ILE A 413 -5.62 5.09 6.03
CA ILE A 413 -6.73 5.12 6.98
C ILE A 413 -8.09 5.04 6.27
N GLY A 414 -8.27 5.80 5.19
CA GLY A 414 -9.54 5.93 4.49
C GLY A 414 -10.72 6.28 5.40
N TYR A 415 -11.91 5.73 5.08
CA TYR A 415 -13.02 5.73 6.02
C TYR A 415 -13.05 4.48 6.89
N ALA A 416 -12.42 3.38 6.44
CA ALA A 416 -12.47 2.08 7.10
C ALA A 416 -11.82 2.09 8.48
N LYS A 417 -10.67 2.74 8.62
CA LYS A 417 -9.88 2.81 9.87
C LYS A 417 -10.08 4.12 10.63
N ALA A 418 -10.71 5.13 10.03
CA ALA A 418 -10.96 6.43 10.66
C ALA A 418 -11.62 6.34 12.05
N PRO A 419 -12.60 5.45 12.32
CA PRO A 419 -13.20 5.32 13.66
C PRO A 419 -12.22 4.90 14.74
N PHE A 420 -11.13 4.21 14.38
CA PHE A 420 -10.13 3.64 15.30
C PHE A 420 -8.88 4.50 15.46
N LEU A 421 -8.78 5.63 14.71
CA LEU A 421 -7.63 6.51 14.78
C LEU A 421 -7.53 7.19 16.15
N GLY A 422 -6.35 7.12 16.77
CA GLY A 422 -6.08 7.76 18.07
C GLY A 422 -6.21 9.29 18.03
N GLU A 423 -6.66 9.90 19.13
CA GLU A 423 -7.00 11.34 19.21
C GLU A 423 -5.82 12.27 18.86
N SER A 424 -4.60 11.91 19.24
CA SER A 424 -3.41 12.73 18.89
C SER A 424 -3.23 12.90 17.39
N ARG A 425 -3.31 11.80 16.62
CA ARG A 425 -3.24 11.84 15.16
C ARG A 425 -4.43 12.54 14.53
N ARG A 426 -5.63 12.23 15.04
CA ARG A 426 -6.86 12.87 14.59
C ARG A 426 -6.78 14.38 14.73
N SER A 427 -6.29 14.88 15.87
CA SER A 427 -6.10 16.32 16.13
C SER A 427 -5.11 16.96 15.15
N SER A 428 -3.97 16.31 14.89
CA SER A 428 -2.97 16.81 13.93
C SER A 428 -3.55 16.92 12.51
N PHE A 429 -4.28 15.88 12.07
CA PHE A 429 -4.94 15.90 10.76
C PHE A 429 -6.01 16.97 10.65
N ARG A 430 -6.84 17.13 11.67
CA ARG A 430 -7.88 18.19 11.71
C ARG A 430 -7.27 19.59 11.64
N SER A 431 -6.13 19.80 12.27
CA SER A 431 -5.42 21.08 12.18
C SER A 431 -5.01 21.40 10.75
N ALA A 432 -4.34 20.47 10.06
CA ALA A 432 -3.93 20.62 8.67
C ALA A 432 -5.16 20.77 7.75
N LYS A 433 -6.20 19.98 7.96
CA LYS A 433 -7.45 20.03 7.22
C LYS A 433 -8.14 21.38 7.31
N SER A 434 -8.25 21.94 8.53
CA SER A 434 -8.89 23.26 8.74
C SER A 434 -8.11 24.41 8.11
N GLU A 435 -6.81 24.25 7.88
CA GLU A 435 -5.98 25.23 7.19
C GLU A 435 -6.09 25.12 5.67
N LEU A 436 -5.97 23.88 5.14
CA LEU A 436 -5.86 23.64 3.69
C LEU A 436 -7.20 23.43 2.98
N ASP A 437 -8.22 22.99 3.71
CA ASP A 437 -9.58 22.78 3.21
C ASP A 437 -10.64 23.17 4.26
N PRO A 438 -10.76 24.46 4.59
CA PRO A 438 -11.62 24.94 5.67
C PRO A 438 -13.12 24.68 5.44
N LYS A 439 -13.54 24.36 4.21
CA LYS A 439 -14.91 23.98 3.87
C LYS A 439 -15.13 22.47 3.85
N ASN A 440 -14.08 21.70 4.11
CA ASN A 440 -14.11 20.24 4.14
C ASN A 440 -14.75 19.61 2.90
N ILE A 441 -14.35 20.08 1.70
CA ILE A 441 -14.86 19.52 0.45
C ILE A 441 -14.06 18.31 -0.04
N LEU A 442 -12.75 18.22 0.27
CA LEU A 442 -11.87 17.15 -0.20
C LEU A 442 -12.00 15.90 0.68
N ASN A 443 -12.43 14.81 0.09
CA ASN A 443 -12.54 13.49 0.76
C ASN A 443 -13.19 13.55 2.16
N PRO A 444 -14.34 14.24 2.37
CA PRO A 444 -14.94 14.39 3.69
C PRO A 444 -15.39 13.03 4.28
N GLY A 445 -15.25 12.89 5.60
CA GLY A 445 -15.56 11.66 6.35
C GLY A 445 -14.45 10.61 6.33
N LYS A 446 -13.25 10.98 5.88
CA LYS A 446 -12.08 10.08 5.81
C LYS A 446 -10.94 10.61 6.65
N VAL A 447 -10.02 9.70 7.01
CA VAL A 447 -8.82 9.92 7.81
C VAL A 447 -9.16 10.44 9.21
N ALA A 448 -9.48 11.70 9.38
CA ALA A 448 -9.63 12.30 10.72
C ALA A 448 -10.87 13.20 10.88
N ASP A 449 -11.80 13.09 9.97
CA ASP A 449 -13.06 13.84 10.03
C ASP A 449 -14.00 13.41 11.18
#